data_9314d2152e6a30a39eec2f87ec6daa87
#
_entry.id   9314d2152e6a30a39eec2f87ec6daa87
#
_cell.length_a   1.000
_cell.length_b   1.000
_cell.length_c   1.000
_cell.angle_alpha   90.00
_cell.angle_beta   90.00
_cell.angle_gamma   90.00
#
_symmetry.space_group_name_H-M   'P 1'
#
loop_
_entity.id
_entity.type
_entity.pdbx_description
1 polymer ?
#
loop_
_entity_poly.entity_id
_entity_poly.type
_entity_poly.pdbx_seq_one_letter_code
_entity_poly.pdbx_strand_id
1 'polypeptide(L)'
;MKRKNVTLLLFIGVALLMVSCGKPTEPQLTVSADTLVFKGNQTLTLNVTTNNPESRKFYVYAPNWIAVSPASGQISEGETVQLTLSSYLYDPMVVMEDNLYLTTAFDDKTVKLLGLPEDYTNYTLTNKLFYPIGEDEAIMHIHNQGNTTLDYAITSSTTFASLSSSSGQLSMLGNTDITVTIDRENLLTETNPALYVSIDGNVDTVPLIIEKKLMLPNDVVDAEYAKATDLLVYVAGDATLNIYHPDTQEISAVALSYIPTCVSVSPDGTKAVVGHDSHVTYVDLLTETVLTVNDVSCNALDIVLTNDGWTYVFPTQDQWTTIRCINVTTPYALETEHTGHNIYAGTKAKLHPSGKYVYSADNNISPSDIQKFDIQNGTANYLYDSPYHGDYRMNGDLWFAEDGERLFTRSGTVFKTSEVQSQDMIYNGTITLEGNYRTVAWLDQLDLKNELYLVLQEDSWYNESIVPYVYVYNSDNLSYITKRKLEDYSVVDGEEIVFYEAKPYFVFARSNGTQLYVITKAVGSGLAHEWAIQIVDSTFE
;
A
#
# COMPACT_ATOMS: atom_id res chain seq x y z
N MET A 1 -49.51 40.64 -30.53
CA MET A 1 -49.72 42.04 -31.02
C MET A 1 -48.56 42.91 -30.56
N LYS A 2 -47.94 43.57 -31.46
CA LYS A 2 -46.89 44.62 -31.53
C LYS A 2 -45.54 44.12 -32.06
N ARG A 3 -45.42 44.33 -33.40
CA ARG A 3 -44.15 44.40 -34.16
C ARG A 3 -43.35 45.61 -33.67
N LYS A 4 -42.01 45.46 -33.60
CA LYS A 4 -41.09 46.60 -33.67
C LYS A 4 -39.93 46.27 -34.65
N ASN A 5 -39.75 47.24 -35.52
CA ASN A 5 -38.92 47.31 -36.68
C ASN A 5 -37.41 47.17 -36.38
N VAL A 6 -36.72 46.49 -37.30
CA VAL A 6 -35.28 46.43 -37.42
C VAL A 6 -34.84 47.61 -38.30
N THR A 7 -33.99 48.45 -37.79
CA THR A 7 -33.31 49.51 -38.56
C THR A 7 -31.91 48.99 -38.92
N LEU A 8 -31.69 48.79 -40.20
CA LEU A 8 -30.39 48.36 -40.77
C LEU A 8 -29.50 49.59 -40.88
N LEU A 9 -28.41 49.64 -40.06
CA LEU A 9 -27.35 50.63 -40.23
C LEU A 9 -26.20 49.99 -41.00
N LEU A 10 -25.98 50.51 -42.19
CA LEU A 10 -24.89 50.14 -43.10
C LEU A 10 -23.64 50.91 -42.64
N PHE A 11 -22.66 50.19 -42.03
CA PHE A 11 -21.31 50.71 -41.79
C PHE A 11 -20.38 50.26 -42.92
N ILE A 12 -19.95 51.22 -43.72
CA ILE A 12 -18.87 51.05 -44.69
C ILE A 12 -17.56 51.10 -43.88
N GLY A 13 -17.00 49.93 -43.57
CA GLY A 13 -15.68 49.79 -42.97
C GLY A 13 -14.61 49.68 -44.06
N VAL A 14 -13.74 50.64 -44.16
CA VAL A 14 -12.55 50.60 -44.97
C VAL A 14 -11.64 49.48 -44.43
N ALA A 15 -11.47 48.40 -45.21
CA ALA A 15 -10.52 47.33 -44.90
C ALA A 15 -9.11 47.85 -45.12
N LEU A 16 -8.42 48.16 -44.02
CA LEU A 16 -6.97 48.31 -44.03
C LEU A 16 -6.37 46.89 -44.19
N LEU A 17 -5.85 46.60 -45.37
CA LEU A 17 -4.99 45.43 -45.57
C LEU A 17 -3.70 45.59 -44.76
N MET A 18 -3.71 45.05 -43.56
CA MET A 18 -2.46 44.79 -42.82
C MET A 18 -1.77 43.62 -43.51
N VAL A 19 -0.79 43.88 -44.32
CA VAL A 19 0.17 42.88 -44.78
C VAL A 19 0.99 42.49 -43.54
N SER A 20 0.59 41.39 -42.89
CA SER A 20 1.44 40.75 -41.90
C SER A 20 2.66 40.20 -42.62
N CYS A 21 3.79 40.85 -42.45
CA CYS A 21 5.10 40.28 -42.78
C CYS A 21 5.33 39.11 -41.81
N GLY A 22 4.82 37.91 -42.12
CA GLY A 22 5.25 36.69 -41.47
C GLY A 22 6.75 36.54 -41.70
N LYS A 23 7.49 36.18 -40.65
CA LYS A 23 8.88 35.71 -40.80
C LYS A 23 8.89 34.69 -41.93
N PRO A 24 9.81 34.79 -42.91
CA PRO A 24 9.92 33.78 -43.94
C PRO A 24 10.13 32.43 -43.24
N THR A 25 9.26 31.47 -43.52
CA THR A 25 9.43 30.09 -43.05
C THR A 25 10.74 29.58 -43.64
N GLU A 26 11.59 29.02 -42.78
CA GLU A 26 12.84 28.42 -43.25
C GLU A 26 12.52 27.34 -44.32
N PRO A 27 13.31 27.24 -45.37
CA PRO A 27 13.11 26.23 -46.39
C PRO A 27 13.14 24.82 -45.77
N GLN A 28 12.12 24.05 -46.03
CA GLN A 28 11.96 22.69 -45.50
C GLN A 28 11.54 21.69 -46.58
N LEU A 29 11.95 20.44 -46.39
CA LEU A 29 11.42 19.30 -47.12
C LEU A 29 10.20 18.74 -46.38
N THR A 30 9.24 18.28 -47.13
CA THR A 30 8.09 17.51 -46.61
C THR A 30 7.97 16.20 -47.36
N VAL A 31 7.79 15.13 -46.64
CA VAL A 31 7.60 13.78 -47.19
C VAL A 31 6.15 13.30 -46.90
N SER A 32 5.60 12.50 -47.80
CA SER A 32 4.24 11.98 -47.65
C SER A 32 4.08 10.91 -46.59
N ALA A 33 5.20 10.35 -46.07
CA ALA A 33 5.21 9.37 -44.98
C ALA A 33 6.57 9.39 -44.26
N ASP A 34 6.54 9.28 -42.92
CA ASP A 34 7.75 9.18 -42.11
C ASP A 34 8.22 7.72 -41.95
N THR A 35 7.35 6.77 -42.27
CA THR A 35 7.64 5.32 -42.26
C THR A 35 7.06 4.66 -43.50
N LEU A 36 7.84 3.83 -44.16
CA LEU A 36 7.39 2.96 -45.25
C LEU A 36 7.56 1.49 -44.83
N VAL A 37 6.48 0.73 -45.02
CA VAL A 37 6.44 -0.70 -44.70
C VAL A 37 6.29 -1.51 -45.96
N PHE A 38 7.27 -2.35 -46.26
CA PHE A 38 7.29 -3.25 -47.42
C PHE A 38 6.86 -4.63 -46.98
N LYS A 39 5.91 -5.21 -47.67
CA LYS A 39 5.44 -6.58 -47.49
C LYS A 39 6.03 -7.46 -48.58
N GLY A 40 6.99 -8.31 -48.24
CA GLY A 40 7.76 -9.05 -49.23
C GLY A 40 8.48 -8.13 -50.22
N ASN A 41 8.66 -8.59 -51.47
CA ASN A 41 9.21 -7.78 -52.55
C ASN A 41 8.14 -6.88 -53.15
N GLN A 42 8.10 -5.63 -52.71
CA GLN A 42 7.04 -4.67 -53.01
C GLN A 42 7.60 -3.34 -53.53
N THR A 43 6.82 -2.66 -54.35
CA THR A 43 7.18 -1.29 -54.80
C THR A 43 6.20 -0.29 -54.18
N LEU A 44 6.74 0.72 -53.50
CA LEU A 44 6.00 1.82 -52.86
C LEU A 44 6.47 3.16 -53.47
N THR A 45 5.65 4.20 -53.25
CA THR A 45 5.97 5.54 -53.66
C THR A 45 6.03 6.48 -52.44
N LEU A 46 7.00 7.40 -52.49
CA LEU A 46 7.15 8.46 -51.50
C LEU A 46 7.14 9.80 -52.25
N ASN A 47 6.18 10.66 -51.93
CA ASN A 47 6.13 12.00 -52.51
C ASN A 47 6.95 12.98 -51.66
N VAL A 48 7.77 13.78 -52.31
CA VAL A 48 8.60 14.80 -51.67
C VAL A 48 8.24 16.16 -52.24
N THR A 49 8.02 17.12 -51.35
CA THR A 49 7.73 18.52 -51.68
C THR A 49 8.62 19.43 -50.89
N THR A 50 8.72 20.70 -51.30
CA THR A 50 9.45 21.74 -50.57
C THR A 50 8.74 23.07 -50.65
N ASN A 51 8.94 23.90 -49.64
CA ASN A 51 8.60 25.34 -49.64
C ASN A 51 9.76 26.23 -50.07
N ASN A 52 10.87 25.66 -50.57
CA ASN A 52 12.01 26.45 -51.06
C ASN A 52 11.71 27.03 -52.45
N PRO A 53 11.67 28.38 -52.61
CA PRO A 53 11.36 29.01 -53.90
C PRO A 53 12.45 28.79 -54.96
N GLU A 54 13.66 28.44 -54.53
CA GLU A 54 14.78 28.17 -55.46
C GLU A 54 14.88 26.67 -55.74
N SER A 55 15.08 26.32 -57.00
CA SER A 55 15.35 24.92 -57.38
C SER A 55 16.67 24.45 -56.78
N ARG A 56 16.61 23.33 -56.05
CA ARG A 56 17.75 22.73 -55.35
C ARG A 56 17.91 21.27 -55.70
N LYS A 57 19.16 20.80 -55.69
CA LYS A 57 19.46 19.38 -55.85
C LYS A 57 19.09 18.62 -54.58
N PHE A 58 18.55 17.44 -54.75
CA PHE A 58 18.37 16.46 -53.71
C PHE A 58 19.12 15.18 -54.03
N TYR A 59 19.47 14.41 -52.98
CA TYR A 59 20.06 13.08 -53.05
C TYR A 59 19.34 12.17 -52.10
N VAL A 60 19.15 10.89 -52.50
CA VAL A 60 18.51 9.87 -51.72
C VAL A 60 19.49 8.73 -51.49
N TYR A 61 19.68 8.40 -50.21
CA TYR A 61 20.51 7.27 -49.79
C TYR A 61 19.60 6.22 -49.17
N ALA A 62 19.60 5.04 -49.77
CA ALA A 62 18.80 3.92 -49.36
C ALA A 62 19.70 2.73 -48.94
N PRO A 63 19.24 1.82 -48.05
CA PRO A 63 19.96 0.59 -47.75
C PRO A 63 20.00 -0.34 -48.98
N ASN A 64 20.87 -1.34 -48.93
CA ASN A 64 21.12 -2.28 -50.03
C ASN A 64 19.90 -3.13 -50.44
N TRP A 65 18.90 -3.25 -49.57
CA TRP A 65 17.67 -3.99 -49.82
C TRP A 65 16.54 -3.14 -50.44
N ILE A 66 16.83 -1.84 -50.70
CA ILE A 66 15.88 -0.91 -51.34
C ILE A 66 16.54 -0.29 -52.58
N ALA A 67 15.93 -0.48 -53.71
CA ALA A 67 16.24 0.34 -54.89
C ALA A 67 15.33 1.57 -54.93
N VAL A 68 15.90 2.73 -55.14
CA VAL A 68 15.19 4.01 -55.23
C VAL A 68 15.37 4.66 -56.59
N SER A 69 14.30 5.20 -57.17
CA SER A 69 14.33 5.96 -58.43
C SER A 69 13.32 7.12 -58.38
N PRO A 70 13.76 8.37 -58.71
CA PRO A 70 15.15 8.77 -58.92
C PRO A 70 15.95 8.86 -57.60
N ALA A 71 17.22 8.47 -57.60
CA ALA A 71 18.12 8.62 -56.43
C ALA A 71 18.71 10.04 -56.29
N SER A 72 18.47 10.90 -57.24
CA SER A 72 18.83 12.32 -57.18
C SER A 72 18.07 13.11 -58.25
N GLY A 73 17.94 14.41 -58.06
CA GLY A 73 17.23 15.28 -58.98
C GLY A 73 17.26 16.74 -58.53
N GLN A 74 16.31 17.51 -59.02
CA GLN A 74 16.03 18.87 -58.58
C GLN A 74 14.61 18.95 -58.02
N ILE A 75 14.37 19.82 -57.04
CA ILE A 75 13.07 20.08 -56.44
C ILE A 75 12.90 21.59 -56.21
N SER A 76 11.74 22.12 -56.53
CA SER A 76 11.34 23.52 -56.35
C SER A 76 10.00 23.62 -55.64
N GLU A 77 9.66 24.80 -55.12
CA GLU A 77 8.36 25.08 -54.56
C GLU A 77 7.24 24.77 -55.54
N GLY A 78 6.17 24.09 -55.08
CA GLY A 78 5.03 23.69 -55.85
C GLY A 78 5.24 22.44 -56.70
N GLU A 79 6.44 21.89 -56.77
CA GLU A 79 6.72 20.61 -57.41
C GLU A 79 6.59 19.44 -56.41
N THR A 80 6.11 18.32 -56.91
CA THR A 80 6.13 17.04 -56.18
C THR A 80 7.05 16.09 -56.92
N VAL A 81 8.12 15.67 -56.24
CA VAL A 81 9.00 14.62 -56.75
C VAL A 81 8.47 13.30 -56.17
N GLN A 82 8.11 12.38 -57.05
CA GLN A 82 7.72 11.02 -56.68
C GLN A 82 8.94 10.10 -56.71
N LEU A 83 9.31 9.56 -55.55
CA LEU A 83 10.33 8.54 -55.44
C LEU A 83 9.64 7.16 -55.48
N THR A 84 10.12 6.27 -56.32
CA THR A 84 9.70 4.88 -56.38
C THR A 84 10.71 4.05 -55.64
N LEU A 85 10.28 3.30 -54.61
CA LEU A 85 11.14 2.45 -53.80
C LEU A 85 10.71 0.98 -53.98
N SER A 86 11.62 0.12 -54.37
CA SER A 86 11.40 -1.30 -54.54
C SER A 86 12.24 -2.08 -53.55
N SER A 87 11.59 -2.92 -52.73
CA SER A 87 12.27 -3.78 -51.76
C SER A 87 12.77 -5.09 -52.39
N TYR A 88 13.91 -5.55 -51.92
CA TYR A 88 14.53 -6.85 -52.24
C TYR A 88 14.83 -7.57 -50.94
N LEU A 89 13.81 -8.26 -50.38
CA LEU A 89 13.98 -9.02 -49.15
C LEU A 89 14.56 -10.39 -49.49
N TYR A 90 15.81 -10.58 -49.06
CA TYR A 90 16.56 -11.82 -49.37
C TYR A 90 16.05 -13.03 -48.57
N ASP A 91 15.53 -12.79 -47.39
CA ASP A 91 14.91 -13.82 -46.55
C ASP A 91 13.48 -13.37 -46.15
N PRO A 92 12.45 -14.06 -46.64
CA PRO A 92 11.06 -13.74 -46.36
C PRO A 92 10.65 -13.93 -44.87
N MET A 93 11.51 -14.54 -44.07
CA MET A 93 11.29 -14.78 -42.65
C MET A 93 11.97 -13.73 -41.76
N VAL A 94 12.83 -12.89 -42.31
CA VAL A 94 13.58 -11.88 -41.54
C VAL A 94 12.96 -10.50 -41.69
N VAL A 95 12.68 -9.87 -40.55
CA VAL A 95 12.29 -8.46 -40.50
C VAL A 95 13.53 -7.59 -40.70
N MET A 96 13.49 -6.68 -41.68
CA MET A 96 14.54 -5.73 -41.97
C MET A 96 14.12 -4.32 -41.53
N GLU A 97 14.98 -3.61 -40.82
CA GLU A 97 14.74 -2.24 -40.38
C GLU A 97 15.94 -1.37 -40.75
N ASP A 98 15.67 -0.22 -41.39
CA ASP A 98 16.71 0.71 -41.83
C ASP A 98 16.12 2.10 -42.07
N ASN A 99 16.90 3.05 -42.59
CA ASN A 99 16.47 4.40 -42.89
C ASN A 99 16.81 4.79 -44.34
N LEU A 100 15.87 5.51 -44.94
CA LEU A 100 16.11 6.31 -46.14
C LEU A 100 16.49 7.72 -45.74
N TYR A 101 17.58 8.23 -46.27
CA TYR A 101 18.01 9.60 -46.04
C TYR A 101 17.82 10.43 -47.32
N LEU A 102 17.07 11.50 -47.23
CA LEU A 102 16.88 12.48 -48.28
C LEU A 102 17.60 13.76 -47.83
N THR A 103 18.59 14.21 -48.63
CA THR A 103 19.43 15.35 -48.28
C THR A 103 19.35 16.41 -49.35
N THR A 104 19.36 17.67 -48.91
CA THR A 104 19.50 18.87 -49.74
C THR A 104 20.48 19.82 -49.10
N ALA A 105 20.75 20.97 -49.76
CA ALA A 105 21.61 22.01 -49.18
C ALA A 105 20.93 22.81 -48.03
N PHE A 106 19.63 22.61 -47.79
CA PHE A 106 18.85 23.41 -46.83
C PHE A 106 18.11 22.61 -45.77
N ASP A 107 17.78 21.32 -46.02
CA ASP A 107 17.07 20.45 -45.08
C ASP A 107 17.31 18.98 -45.41
N ASP A 108 17.29 18.15 -44.39
CA ASP A 108 17.43 16.70 -44.49
C ASP A 108 16.21 16.02 -43.91
N LYS A 109 15.76 14.91 -44.51
CA LYS A 109 14.67 14.06 -44.00
C LYS A 109 15.14 12.62 -43.88
N THR A 110 14.70 12.01 -42.82
CA THR A 110 14.86 10.58 -42.57
C THR A 110 13.50 9.92 -42.64
N VAL A 111 13.36 8.86 -43.41
CA VAL A 111 12.16 8.04 -43.50
C VAL A 111 12.53 6.63 -43.04
N LYS A 112 11.83 6.13 -42.03
CA LYS A 112 12.02 4.79 -41.52
C LYS A 112 11.55 3.77 -42.55
N LEU A 113 12.35 2.72 -42.81
CA LEU A 113 12.03 1.62 -43.71
C LEU A 113 11.90 0.33 -42.90
N LEU A 114 10.77 -0.35 -43.07
CA LEU A 114 10.51 -1.65 -42.46
C LEU A 114 10.15 -2.67 -43.54
N GLY A 115 10.95 -3.71 -43.66
CA GLY A 115 10.71 -4.85 -44.55
C GLY A 115 10.16 -6.03 -43.75
N LEU A 116 8.93 -6.46 -44.03
CA LEU A 116 8.25 -7.54 -43.34
C LEU A 116 8.05 -8.76 -44.25
N PRO A 117 7.98 -9.98 -43.68
CA PRO A 117 7.56 -11.18 -44.40
C PRO A 117 6.18 -11.01 -45.06
N GLU A 118 5.83 -11.90 -45.99
CA GLU A 118 4.59 -11.77 -46.74
C GLU A 118 3.33 -11.87 -45.84
N ASP A 119 3.33 -12.70 -44.83
CA ASP A 119 2.24 -12.84 -43.83
C ASP A 119 2.84 -12.79 -42.42
N TYR A 120 3.42 -11.65 -42.05
CA TYR A 120 4.05 -11.46 -40.76
C TYR A 120 3.04 -11.00 -39.72
N THR A 121 2.76 -11.89 -38.77
CA THR A 121 1.92 -11.62 -37.60
C THR A 121 2.82 -11.50 -36.36
N ASN A 122 2.77 -10.36 -35.69
CA ASN A 122 3.46 -10.12 -34.43
C ASN A 122 2.74 -9.01 -33.65
N TYR A 123 2.75 -9.10 -32.34
CA TYR A 123 2.16 -8.08 -31.47
C TYR A 123 2.89 -7.97 -30.14
N THR A 124 2.68 -6.87 -29.44
CA THR A 124 3.03 -6.69 -28.03
C THR A 124 1.78 -6.36 -27.22
N LEU A 125 1.75 -6.88 -26.00
CA LEU A 125 0.65 -6.72 -25.08
C LEU A 125 1.21 -6.35 -23.70
N THR A 126 0.52 -5.47 -22.97
CA THR A 126 0.79 -5.25 -21.55
C THR A 126 0.72 -6.58 -20.80
N ASN A 127 1.78 -6.94 -20.09
CA ASN A 127 1.92 -8.27 -19.46
C ASN A 127 1.27 -8.38 -18.08
N LYS A 128 0.90 -7.25 -17.45
CA LYS A 128 0.19 -7.16 -16.17
C LYS A 128 -0.38 -5.76 -16.00
N LEU A 129 -1.47 -5.62 -15.25
CA LEU A 129 -2.01 -4.34 -14.81
C LEU A 129 -1.84 -4.22 -13.31
N PHE A 130 -1.37 -3.07 -12.86
CA PHE A 130 -1.17 -2.78 -11.44
C PHE A 130 -2.08 -1.62 -11.02
N TYR A 131 -2.78 -1.80 -9.89
CA TYR A 131 -3.69 -0.82 -9.32
C TYR A 131 -3.19 -0.38 -7.95
N PRO A 132 -2.50 0.78 -7.88
CA PRO A 132 -2.07 1.37 -6.63
C PRO A 132 -3.25 1.71 -5.71
N ILE A 133 -2.96 2.06 -4.46
CA ILE A 133 -3.97 2.55 -3.53
C ILE A 133 -4.65 3.80 -4.11
N GLY A 134 -6.00 3.76 -4.15
CA GLY A 134 -6.80 4.89 -4.63
C GLY A 134 -6.91 5.03 -6.14
N GLU A 135 -6.23 4.18 -6.92
CA GLU A 135 -6.35 4.15 -8.38
C GLU A 135 -7.18 2.95 -8.82
N ASP A 136 -8.28 3.22 -9.50
CA ASP A 136 -9.22 2.20 -9.96
C ASP A 136 -9.13 1.93 -11.47
N GLU A 137 -8.28 2.66 -12.18
CA GLU A 137 -8.09 2.53 -13.62
C GLU A 137 -6.64 2.20 -13.97
N ALA A 138 -6.47 1.32 -14.95
CA ALA A 138 -5.18 1.04 -15.58
C ALA A 138 -5.35 0.87 -17.08
N ILE A 139 -4.29 1.16 -17.85
CA ILE A 139 -4.33 1.08 -19.30
C ILE A 139 -3.58 -0.16 -19.78
N MET A 140 -4.27 -0.98 -20.56
CA MET A 140 -3.70 -2.10 -21.29
C MET A 140 -3.43 -1.68 -22.74
N HIS A 141 -2.17 -1.77 -23.13
CA HIS A 141 -1.72 -1.45 -24.50
C HIS A 141 -1.66 -2.72 -25.34
N ILE A 142 -2.22 -2.68 -26.55
CA ILE A 142 -2.06 -3.71 -27.56
C ILE A 142 -1.49 -3.04 -28.80
N HIS A 143 -0.36 -3.52 -29.30
CA HIS A 143 0.30 -3.00 -30.49
C HIS A 143 0.55 -4.12 -31.50
N ASN A 144 -0.04 -4.00 -32.69
CA ASN A 144 0.26 -4.85 -33.82
C ASN A 144 1.60 -4.46 -34.44
N GLN A 145 2.59 -5.31 -34.30
CA GLN A 145 3.93 -5.13 -34.88
C GLN A 145 4.09 -5.82 -36.23
N GLY A 146 3.03 -6.50 -36.70
CA GLY A 146 3.00 -7.24 -37.96
C GLY A 146 2.45 -6.41 -39.12
N ASN A 147 2.34 -7.07 -40.28
CA ASN A 147 1.82 -6.47 -41.52
C ASN A 147 0.39 -6.95 -41.86
N THR A 148 -0.20 -7.80 -41.01
CA THR A 148 -1.59 -8.25 -41.15
C THR A 148 -2.49 -7.50 -40.19
N THR A 149 -3.79 -7.44 -40.50
CA THR A 149 -4.80 -6.96 -39.55
C THR A 149 -5.02 -8.06 -38.50
N LEU A 150 -5.04 -7.70 -37.21
CA LEU A 150 -5.28 -8.61 -36.10
C LEU A 150 -6.63 -8.32 -35.46
N ASP A 151 -7.40 -9.37 -35.21
CA ASP A 151 -8.60 -9.30 -34.40
C ASP A 151 -8.24 -9.58 -32.93
N TYR A 152 -8.77 -8.76 -32.00
CA TYR A 152 -8.62 -9.03 -30.58
C TYR A 152 -9.97 -9.16 -29.88
N ALA A 153 -10.03 -10.00 -28.84
CA ALA A 153 -11.14 -10.14 -27.92
C ALA A 153 -10.64 -10.33 -26.50
N ILE A 154 -11.26 -9.66 -25.52
CA ILE A 154 -10.87 -9.65 -24.13
C ILE A 154 -12.02 -10.18 -23.28
N THR A 155 -11.73 -11.11 -22.40
CA THR A 155 -12.65 -11.58 -21.36
C THR A 155 -12.01 -11.44 -19.99
N SER A 156 -12.82 -11.18 -18.96
CA SER A 156 -12.36 -11.10 -17.58
C SER A 156 -12.67 -12.39 -16.83
N SER A 157 -11.76 -12.84 -15.96
CA SER A 157 -12.02 -13.92 -14.99
C SER A 157 -12.91 -13.45 -13.85
N THR A 158 -13.13 -12.13 -13.70
CA THR A 158 -13.79 -11.52 -12.56
C THR A 158 -14.98 -10.66 -12.99
N THR A 159 -15.92 -10.44 -12.07
CA THR A 159 -17.08 -9.56 -12.28
C THR A 159 -16.81 -8.11 -11.92
N PHE A 160 -15.77 -7.83 -11.17
CA PHE A 160 -15.43 -6.48 -10.69
C PHE A 160 -14.56 -5.67 -11.68
N ALA A 161 -14.05 -6.28 -12.76
CA ALA A 161 -13.29 -5.56 -13.77
C ALA A 161 -14.16 -5.26 -15.00
N SER A 162 -14.19 -3.99 -15.42
CA SER A 162 -14.85 -3.51 -16.62
C SER A 162 -13.86 -2.97 -17.64
N LEU A 163 -14.19 -3.08 -18.93
CA LEU A 163 -13.31 -2.73 -20.04
C LEU A 163 -13.93 -1.62 -20.87
N SER A 164 -13.14 -0.62 -21.30
CA SER A 164 -13.58 0.41 -22.25
C SER A 164 -13.93 -0.18 -23.62
N SER A 165 -13.28 -1.30 -24.00
CA SER A 165 -13.61 -2.11 -25.18
C SER A 165 -13.21 -3.55 -24.93
N SER A 166 -14.09 -4.50 -25.27
CA SER A 166 -13.84 -5.94 -25.13
C SER A 166 -13.42 -6.63 -26.43
N SER A 167 -13.42 -5.94 -27.57
CA SER A 167 -12.98 -6.50 -28.86
C SER A 167 -12.76 -5.41 -29.90
N GLY A 168 -11.98 -5.72 -30.92
CA GLY A 168 -11.72 -4.80 -32.05
C GLY A 168 -10.75 -5.39 -33.06
N GLN A 169 -10.35 -4.52 -34.00
CA GLN A 169 -9.35 -4.85 -35.03
C GLN A 169 -8.18 -3.85 -34.94
N LEU A 170 -6.97 -4.37 -35.10
CA LEU A 170 -5.74 -3.59 -35.22
C LEU A 170 -5.22 -3.68 -36.64
N SER A 171 -5.19 -2.57 -37.35
CA SER A 171 -4.53 -2.50 -38.64
C SER A 171 -3.01 -2.77 -38.49
N MET A 172 -2.34 -2.97 -39.61
CA MET A 172 -0.89 -3.07 -39.67
C MET A 172 -0.23 -1.92 -38.91
N LEU A 173 0.68 -2.22 -37.98
CA LEU A 173 1.37 -1.28 -37.08
C LEU A 173 0.44 -0.40 -36.23
N GLY A 174 -0.83 -0.79 -36.14
CA GLY A 174 -1.82 -0.09 -35.31
C GLY A 174 -1.68 -0.44 -33.83
N ASN A 175 -2.12 0.46 -32.98
CA ASN A 175 -2.22 0.25 -31.54
C ASN A 175 -3.61 0.58 -31.03
N THR A 176 -3.93 0.07 -29.85
CA THR A 176 -5.12 0.45 -29.10
C THR A 176 -4.82 0.43 -27.62
N ASP A 177 -5.47 1.34 -26.90
CA ASP A 177 -5.41 1.46 -25.46
C ASP A 177 -6.79 1.08 -24.90
N ILE A 178 -6.78 0.13 -23.99
CA ILE A 178 -7.99 -0.35 -23.31
C ILE A 178 -7.90 0.09 -21.85
N THR A 179 -8.77 0.99 -21.42
CA THR A 179 -8.92 1.31 -20.00
C THR A 179 -9.63 0.14 -19.31
N VAL A 180 -9.02 -0.36 -18.25
CA VAL A 180 -9.56 -1.41 -17.40
C VAL A 180 -9.84 -0.80 -16.04
N THR A 181 -11.12 -0.72 -15.67
CA THR A 181 -11.59 -0.14 -14.40
C THR A 181 -11.99 -1.26 -13.45
N ILE A 182 -11.56 -1.20 -12.20
CA ILE A 182 -11.93 -2.15 -11.14
C ILE A 182 -12.92 -1.54 -10.17
N ASP A 183 -13.81 -2.37 -9.64
CA ASP A 183 -14.70 -2.05 -8.52
C ASP A 183 -14.12 -2.64 -7.23
N ARG A 184 -13.53 -1.80 -6.39
CA ARG A 184 -12.87 -2.24 -5.15
C ARG A 184 -13.83 -2.75 -4.10
N GLU A 185 -15.10 -2.37 -4.11
CA GLU A 185 -16.10 -2.86 -3.14
C GLU A 185 -16.39 -4.36 -3.29
N ASN A 186 -16.09 -4.91 -4.47
CA ASN A 186 -16.37 -6.30 -4.82
C ASN A 186 -15.12 -7.22 -4.88
N LEU A 187 -13.97 -6.79 -4.35
CA LEU A 187 -12.69 -7.52 -4.43
C LEU A 187 -12.55 -8.72 -3.48
N LEU A 188 -13.44 -8.89 -2.53
CA LEU A 188 -13.21 -9.64 -1.28
C LEU A 188 -13.04 -11.15 -1.41
N THR A 189 -13.37 -11.76 -2.53
CA THR A 189 -13.47 -13.22 -2.65
C THR A 189 -12.64 -13.84 -3.77
N GLU A 190 -11.98 -13.04 -4.61
CA GLU A 190 -11.28 -13.59 -5.78
C GLU A 190 -9.76 -13.67 -5.59
N THR A 191 -9.23 -14.85 -5.84
CA THR A 191 -7.78 -15.11 -5.91
C THR A 191 -7.34 -15.07 -7.37
N ASN A 192 -6.22 -14.37 -7.64
CA ASN A 192 -5.58 -14.30 -8.96
C ASN A 192 -6.47 -13.76 -10.10
N PRO A 193 -7.06 -12.56 -9.98
CA PRO A 193 -7.85 -11.98 -11.05
C PRO A 193 -7.00 -11.70 -12.28
N ALA A 194 -7.57 -11.97 -13.47
CA ALA A 194 -6.85 -11.80 -14.74
C ALA A 194 -7.81 -11.48 -15.90
N LEU A 195 -7.26 -10.86 -16.94
CA LEU A 195 -7.88 -10.78 -18.26
C LEU A 195 -7.30 -11.85 -19.18
N TYR A 196 -8.14 -12.43 -20.00
CA TYR A 196 -7.75 -13.32 -21.10
C TYR A 196 -7.90 -12.56 -22.40
N VAL A 197 -6.77 -12.28 -23.05
CA VAL A 197 -6.72 -11.50 -24.30
C VAL A 197 -6.45 -12.45 -25.44
N SER A 198 -7.44 -12.68 -26.30
CA SER A 198 -7.29 -13.46 -27.52
C SER A 198 -6.89 -12.53 -28.66
N ILE A 199 -5.75 -12.78 -29.29
CA ILE A 199 -5.29 -12.05 -30.47
C ILE A 199 -5.01 -13.07 -31.57
N ASP A 200 -5.76 -12.98 -32.67
CA ASP A 200 -5.67 -13.88 -33.82
C ASP A 200 -5.68 -15.37 -33.43
N GLY A 201 -6.49 -15.72 -32.39
CA GLY A 201 -6.64 -17.08 -31.88
C GLY A 201 -5.63 -17.51 -30.81
N ASN A 202 -4.59 -16.72 -30.53
CA ASN A 202 -3.70 -16.92 -29.40
C ASN A 202 -4.29 -16.24 -28.14
N VAL A 203 -4.19 -16.90 -27.00
CA VAL A 203 -4.75 -16.37 -25.74
C VAL A 203 -3.62 -16.08 -24.76
N ASP A 204 -3.47 -14.82 -24.39
CA ASP A 204 -2.56 -14.36 -23.35
C ASP A 204 -3.32 -14.06 -22.07
N THR A 205 -2.65 -14.26 -20.93
CA THR A 205 -3.19 -13.93 -19.61
C THR A 205 -2.53 -12.68 -19.07
N VAL A 206 -3.34 -11.66 -18.73
CA VAL A 206 -2.88 -10.41 -18.14
C VAL A 206 -3.35 -10.34 -16.69
N PRO A 207 -2.50 -10.61 -15.70
CA PRO A 207 -2.85 -10.53 -14.28
C PRO A 207 -3.24 -9.11 -13.86
N LEU A 208 -4.26 -8.99 -13.00
CA LEU A 208 -4.65 -7.76 -12.32
C LEU A 208 -4.04 -7.79 -10.91
N ILE A 209 -3.04 -6.96 -10.66
CA ILE A 209 -2.38 -6.84 -9.36
C ILE A 209 -2.98 -5.65 -8.65
N ILE A 210 -3.80 -5.92 -7.63
CA ILE A 210 -4.57 -4.90 -6.93
C ILE A 210 -4.07 -4.79 -5.49
N GLU A 211 -3.68 -3.59 -5.10
CA GLU A 211 -3.31 -3.31 -3.72
C GLU A 211 -4.56 -3.26 -2.83
N LYS A 212 -4.62 -4.14 -1.80
CA LYS A 212 -5.83 -4.42 -1.00
C LYS A 212 -5.76 -3.90 0.45
N LYS A 213 -4.81 -2.99 0.77
CA LYS A 213 -4.70 -2.44 2.12
C LYS A 213 -5.93 -1.62 2.49
N LEU A 214 -6.42 -1.81 3.71
CA LEU A 214 -7.47 -0.96 4.28
C LEU A 214 -6.82 0.30 4.85
N MET A 215 -6.88 1.40 4.10
CA MET A 215 -6.29 2.67 4.51
C MET A 215 -7.05 3.28 5.68
N LEU A 216 -6.30 3.77 6.67
CA LEU A 216 -6.85 4.42 7.85
C LEU A 216 -6.73 5.94 7.71
N PRO A 217 -7.79 6.70 8.01
CA PRO A 217 -7.80 8.14 7.77
C PRO A 217 -6.87 8.94 8.69
N ASN A 218 -6.50 8.37 9.84
CA ASN A 218 -5.74 9.08 10.87
C ASN A 218 -4.61 8.24 11.46
N ASP A 219 -3.68 8.90 12.14
CA ASP A 219 -2.57 8.25 12.84
C ASP A 219 -3.10 7.34 13.96
N VAL A 220 -2.71 6.07 13.94
CA VAL A 220 -3.01 5.11 15.00
C VAL A 220 -2.10 5.39 16.19
N VAL A 221 -2.71 5.52 17.37
CA VAL A 221 -2.01 5.78 18.63
C VAL A 221 -1.74 4.47 19.38
N ASP A 222 -2.77 3.61 19.48
CA ASP A 222 -2.70 2.32 20.17
C ASP A 222 -3.77 1.38 19.62
N ALA A 223 -3.59 0.05 19.79
CA ALA A 223 -4.51 -0.95 19.30
C ALA A 223 -4.53 -2.21 20.17
N GLU A 224 -5.70 -2.84 20.28
CA GLU A 224 -5.89 -4.16 20.87
C GLU A 224 -6.89 -5.01 20.07
N TYR A 225 -6.77 -6.32 20.17
CA TYR A 225 -7.65 -7.26 19.51
C TYR A 225 -8.52 -8.02 20.54
N ALA A 226 -9.83 -7.83 20.44
CA ALA A 226 -10.82 -8.50 21.25
C ALA A 226 -11.06 -9.93 20.72
N LYS A 227 -10.23 -10.89 21.10
CA LYS A 227 -10.31 -12.28 20.62
C LYS A 227 -11.67 -12.94 20.84
N ALA A 228 -12.37 -12.58 21.93
CA ALA A 228 -13.67 -13.18 22.27
C ALA A 228 -14.81 -12.74 21.34
N THR A 229 -14.73 -11.56 20.77
CA THR A 229 -15.75 -10.96 19.88
C THR A 229 -15.26 -10.77 18.44
N ASP A 230 -14.03 -11.14 18.14
CA ASP A 230 -13.39 -10.99 16.82
C ASP A 230 -13.40 -9.53 16.32
N LEU A 231 -13.02 -8.57 17.19
CA LEU A 231 -12.98 -7.16 16.87
C LEU A 231 -11.55 -6.60 16.99
N LEU A 232 -11.06 -5.87 15.99
CA LEU A 232 -9.83 -5.11 16.12
C LEU A 232 -10.18 -3.68 16.52
N VAL A 233 -9.72 -3.28 17.70
CA VAL A 233 -9.99 -1.96 18.29
C VAL A 233 -8.73 -1.13 18.23
N TYR A 234 -8.81 0.10 17.72
CA TYR A 234 -7.69 1.03 17.74
C TYR A 234 -8.17 2.45 18.03
N VAL A 235 -7.30 3.25 18.63
CA VAL A 235 -7.54 4.66 18.88
C VAL A 235 -6.67 5.51 17.99
N ALA A 236 -7.22 6.64 17.51
CA ALA A 236 -6.58 7.50 16.54
C ALA A 236 -6.45 8.95 17.03
N GLY A 237 -5.47 9.66 16.47
CA GLY A 237 -5.11 11.02 16.88
C GLY A 237 -6.18 12.10 16.67
N ASP A 238 -7.29 11.78 16.01
CA ASP A 238 -8.46 12.65 15.81
C ASP A 238 -9.53 12.50 16.90
N ALA A 239 -9.19 11.92 18.05
CA ALA A 239 -10.11 11.63 19.14
C ALA A 239 -11.24 10.66 18.75
N THR A 240 -10.89 9.57 18.12
CA THR A 240 -11.80 8.45 17.83
C THR A 240 -11.30 7.14 18.40
N LEU A 241 -12.23 6.28 18.83
CA LEU A 241 -12.03 4.85 18.98
C LEU A 241 -12.67 4.18 17.77
N ASN A 242 -11.90 3.39 17.06
CA ASN A 242 -12.30 2.73 15.82
C ASN A 242 -12.39 1.22 16.05
N ILE A 243 -13.40 0.60 15.45
CA ILE A 243 -13.67 -0.83 15.57
C ILE A 243 -13.70 -1.41 14.16
N TYR A 244 -12.72 -2.23 13.82
CA TYR A 244 -12.72 -2.99 12.58
C TYR A 244 -13.43 -4.32 12.80
N HIS A 245 -14.42 -4.61 11.96
CA HIS A 245 -15.24 -5.81 11.95
C HIS A 245 -14.73 -6.79 10.88
N PRO A 246 -14.03 -7.86 11.24
CA PRO A 246 -13.41 -8.76 10.27
C PRO A 246 -14.36 -9.44 9.29
N ASP A 247 -15.58 -9.72 9.70
CA ASP A 247 -16.56 -10.44 8.87
C ASP A 247 -17.16 -9.55 7.77
N THR A 248 -17.32 -8.25 8.02
CA THR A 248 -17.84 -7.27 7.06
C THR A 248 -16.73 -6.44 6.42
N GLN A 249 -15.54 -6.43 7.02
CA GLN A 249 -14.39 -5.58 6.69
C GLN A 249 -14.67 -4.07 6.79
N GLU A 250 -15.68 -3.71 7.57
CA GLU A 250 -16.05 -2.31 7.84
C GLU A 250 -15.36 -1.79 9.10
N ILE A 251 -15.15 -0.49 9.15
CA ILE A 251 -14.68 0.22 10.34
C ILE A 251 -15.79 1.15 10.80
N SER A 252 -16.22 0.98 12.05
CA SER A 252 -17.05 1.95 12.74
C SER A 252 -16.21 2.84 13.65
N ALA A 253 -16.69 4.03 13.99
CA ALA A 253 -15.97 5.00 14.79
C ALA A 253 -16.83 5.56 15.91
N VAL A 254 -16.31 5.55 17.13
CA VAL A 254 -16.91 6.17 18.31
C VAL A 254 -16.14 7.46 18.62
N ALA A 255 -16.83 8.60 18.59
CA ALA A 255 -16.22 9.88 18.91
C ALA A 255 -15.89 9.97 20.40
N LEU A 256 -14.68 10.40 20.72
CA LEU A 256 -14.19 10.61 22.09
C LEU A 256 -14.17 12.11 22.42
N SER A 257 -14.31 12.45 23.71
CA SER A 257 -14.24 13.85 24.15
C SER A 257 -12.81 14.39 24.24
N TYR A 258 -11.81 13.51 24.28
CA TYR A 258 -10.40 13.84 24.48
C TYR A 258 -9.51 13.03 23.54
N ILE A 259 -8.32 13.56 23.25
CA ILE A 259 -7.30 12.86 22.45
C ILE A 259 -6.85 11.59 23.21
N PRO A 260 -6.91 10.41 22.59
CA PRO A 260 -6.49 9.17 23.22
C PRO A 260 -4.98 9.04 23.31
N THR A 261 -4.51 8.32 24.33
CA THR A 261 -3.09 7.96 24.51
C THR A 261 -2.86 6.46 24.54
N CYS A 262 -3.85 5.69 24.96
CA CYS A 262 -3.81 4.21 25.01
C CYS A 262 -5.22 3.64 25.03
N VAL A 263 -5.35 2.34 24.78
CA VAL A 263 -6.62 1.60 24.83
C VAL A 263 -6.42 0.24 25.48
N SER A 264 -7.42 -0.24 26.20
CA SER A 264 -7.49 -1.63 26.66
C SER A 264 -8.90 -2.19 26.46
N VAL A 265 -8.97 -3.44 26.02
CA VAL A 265 -10.22 -4.18 25.81
C VAL A 265 -10.45 -5.15 26.96
N SER A 266 -11.70 -5.28 27.42
CA SER A 266 -12.05 -6.27 28.44
C SER A 266 -11.82 -7.71 27.95
N PRO A 267 -11.45 -8.65 28.81
CA PRO A 267 -11.21 -10.05 28.42
C PRO A 267 -12.37 -10.70 27.67
N ASP A 268 -13.63 -10.32 27.96
CA ASP A 268 -14.82 -10.79 27.24
C ASP A 268 -15.04 -10.11 25.88
N GLY A 269 -14.20 -9.14 25.51
CA GLY A 269 -14.24 -8.43 24.25
C GLY A 269 -15.41 -7.46 24.07
N THR A 270 -16.23 -7.21 25.12
CA THR A 270 -17.46 -6.42 24.97
C THR A 270 -17.29 -4.93 25.28
N LYS A 271 -16.23 -4.57 25.98
CA LYS A 271 -15.96 -3.20 26.43
C LYS A 271 -14.54 -2.78 26.14
N ALA A 272 -14.33 -1.49 26.03
CA ALA A 272 -13.01 -0.88 26.00
C ALA A 272 -12.92 0.28 26.96
N VAL A 273 -11.71 0.54 27.46
CA VAL A 273 -11.37 1.79 28.15
C VAL A 273 -10.28 2.50 27.36
N VAL A 274 -10.43 3.78 27.19
CA VAL A 274 -9.47 4.66 26.52
C VAL A 274 -8.86 5.60 27.54
N GLY A 275 -7.53 5.63 27.59
CA GLY A 275 -6.77 6.57 28.40
C GLY A 275 -6.53 7.89 27.65
N HIS A 276 -6.55 9.00 28.41
CA HIS A 276 -6.31 10.36 27.93
C HIS A 276 -5.40 11.13 28.89
N ASP A 277 -5.18 12.40 28.58
CA ASP A 277 -4.65 13.33 29.57
C ASP A 277 -5.74 13.62 30.61
N SER A 278 -5.50 13.16 31.84
CA SER A 278 -6.35 13.37 33.02
C SER A 278 -7.77 12.78 32.97
N HIS A 279 -8.06 11.89 32.00
CA HIS A 279 -9.38 11.28 31.86
C HIS A 279 -9.28 9.82 31.38
N VAL A 280 -10.37 9.06 31.63
CA VAL A 280 -10.58 7.75 31.02
C VAL A 280 -12.01 7.69 30.47
N THR A 281 -12.16 7.13 29.26
CA THR A 281 -13.47 6.93 28.60
C THR A 281 -13.78 5.44 28.52
N TYR A 282 -14.96 5.04 29.03
CA TYR A 282 -15.45 3.68 28.98
C TYR A 282 -16.46 3.53 27.84
N VAL A 283 -16.25 2.55 26.96
CA VAL A 283 -16.99 2.36 25.72
C VAL A 283 -17.56 0.96 25.65
N ASP A 284 -18.80 0.85 25.20
CA ASP A 284 -19.43 -0.42 24.82
C ASP A 284 -19.09 -0.71 23.34
N LEU A 285 -18.34 -1.78 23.08
CA LEU A 285 -17.92 -2.17 21.73
C LEU A 285 -19.04 -2.78 20.90
N LEU A 286 -20.06 -3.36 21.53
CA LEU A 286 -21.16 -4.01 20.82
C LEU A 286 -22.24 -3.03 20.39
N THR A 287 -22.45 -1.97 21.17
CA THR A 287 -23.39 -0.88 20.85
C THR A 287 -22.71 0.35 20.30
N GLU A 288 -21.37 0.36 20.28
CA GLU A 288 -20.52 1.44 19.76
C GLU A 288 -20.83 2.79 20.42
N THR A 289 -20.99 2.78 21.75
CA THR A 289 -21.39 3.96 22.52
C THR A 289 -20.49 4.22 23.71
N VAL A 290 -20.23 5.50 23.98
CA VAL A 290 -19.58 5.92 25.23
C VAL A 290 -20.54 5.70 26.41
N LEU A 291 -20.11 4.94 27.40
CA LEU A 291 -20.87 4.66 28.61
C LEU A 291 -20.60 5.70 29.71
N THR A 292 -19.31 5.93 30.01
CA THR A 292 -18.90 6.91 31.02
C THR A 292 -17.59 7.59 30.62
N VAL A 293 -17.39 8.79 31.16
CA VAL A 293 -16.11 9.50 31.17
C VAL A 293 -15.82 9.87 32.62
N ASN A 294 -14.64 9.48 33.11
CA ASN A 294 -14.22 9.72 34.49
C ASN A 294 -12.88 10.47 34.51
N ASP A 295 -12.68 11.30 35.53
CA ASP A 295 -11.44 12.00 35.77
C ASP A 295 -10.44 11.05 36.44
N VAL A 296 -9.17 11.18 36.06
CA VAL A 296 -8.02 10.54 36.75
C VAL A 296 -6.92 11.56 36.95
N SER A 297 -6.15 11.42 38.01
CA SER A 297 -5.13 12.42 38.41
C SER A 297 -3.79 12.27 37.68
N CYS A 298 -3.77 11.64 36.49
CA CYS A 298 -2.56 11.45 35.71
C CYS A 298 -2.85 11.45 34.21
N ASN A 299 -1.80 11.66 33.42
CA ASN A 299 -1.80 11.40 32.00
C ASN A 299 -1.56 9.91 31.77
N ALA A 300 -2.48 9.23 31.13
CA ALA A 300 -2.37 7.80 30.88
C ALA A 300 -1.26 7.52 29.84
N LEU A 301 -0.33 6.65 30.20
CA LEU A 301 0.64 6.05 29.28
C LEU A 301 0.17 4.68 28.81
N ASP A 302 -0.42 3.93 29.74
CA ASP A 302 -0.92 2.58 29.53
C ASP A 302 -2.11 2.35 30.42
N ILE A 303 -2.95 1.39 30.07
CA ILE A 303 -4.21 1.16 30.76
C ILE A 303 -4.60 -0.32 30.69
N VAL A 304 -5.19 -0.84 31.76
CA VAL A 304 -5.64 -2.24 31.83
C VAL A 304 -7.07 -2.27 32.30
N LEU A 305 -7.96 -2.98 31.56
CA LEU A 305 -9.38 -3.13 31.86
C LEU A 305 -9.72 -4.58 32.26
N THR A 306 -10.55 -4.73 33.29
CA THR A 306 -11.14 -6.01 33.68
C THR A 306 -12.61 -6.10 33.26
N ASN A 307 -13.18 -7.32 33.27
CA ASN A 307 -14.59 -7.55 32.89
C ASN A 307 -15.60 -6.84 33.80
N ASP A 308 -15.28 -6.62 35.06
CA ASP A 308 -16.13 -5.94 36.05
C ASP A 308 -15.91 -4.39 36.07
N GLY A 309 -15.15 -3.88 35.10
CA GLY A 309 -14.92 -2.46 34.88
C GLY A 309 -13.87 -1.80 35.78
N TRP A 310 -13.11 -2.58 36.56
CA TRP A 310 -11.92 -2.04 37.18
C TRP A 310 -10.86 -1.73 36.12
N THR A 311 -10.34 -0.54 36.24
CA THR A 311 -9.38 0.05 35.30
C THR A 311 -8.15 0.51 36.06
N TYR A 312 -6.98 0.12 35.56
CA TYR A 312 -5.67 0.43 36.13
C TYR A 312 -4.92 1.32 35.17
N VAL A 313 -4.68 2.59 35.54
CA VAL A 313 -4.05 3.59 34.69
C VAL A 313 -2.60 3.77 35.14
N PHE A 314 -1.67 3.61 34.20
CA PHE A 314 -0.23 3.75 34.37
C PHE A 314 0.20 5.13 33.87
N PRO A 315 0.76 6.00 34.74
CA PRO A 315 1.08 7.38 34.39
C PRO A 315 2.28 7.51 33.43
N THR A 316 2.21 8.53 32.56
CA THR A 316 3.34 8.95 31.72
C THR A 316 4.46 9.60 32.54
N GLN A 317 4.11 10.32 33.60
CA GLN A 317 4.99 11.22 34.36
C GLN A 317 5.33 10.65 35.71
N ASP A 318 6.42 11.20 36.25
CA ASP A 318 6.98 11.04 37.58
C ASP A 318 7.66 9.68 37.85
N GLN A 319 8.85 9.75 38.42
CA GLN A 319 9.46 8.61 39.09
C GLN A 319 8.79 8.45 40.45
N TRP A 320 8.64 7.21 40.89
CA TRP A 320 8.02 6.89 42.18
C TRP A 320 6.53 7.28 42.23
N THR A 321 5.81 6.96 41.16
CA THR A 321 4.39 7.22 41.06
C THR A 321 3.55 5.98 41.44
N THR A 322 2.23 6.12 41.41
CA THR A 322 1.28 5.06 41.74
C THR A 322 0.37 4.76 40.54
N ILE A 323 -0.09 3.50 40.45
CA ILE A 323 -1.14 3.12 39.52
C ILE A 323 -2.45 3.76 40.02
N ARG A 324 -3.23 4.39 39.14
CA ARG A 324 -4.56 4.86 39.47
C ARG A 324 -5.57 3.75 39.19
N CYS A 325 -6.32 3.37 40.22
CA CYS A 325 -7.31 2.29 40.19
C CYS A 325 -8.70 2.92 40.25
N ILE A 326 -9.54 2.71 39.26
CA ILE A 326 -10.87 3.27 39.17
C ILE A 326 -11.85 2.26 38.59
N ASN A 327 -13.08 2.19 39.13
CA ASN A 327 -14.14 1.40 38.50
C ASN A 327 -14.97 2.29 37.57
N VAL A 328 -14.80 2.12 36.26
CA VAL A 328 -15.39 2.98 35.24
C VAL A 328 -16.86 2.71 34.94
N THR A 329 -17.47 1.68 35.54
CA THR A 329 -18.89 1.38 35.34
C THR A 329 -19.82 2.42 35.94
N THR A 330 -19.31 3.23 36.87
CA THR A 330 -20.06 4.28 37.56
C THR A 330 -19.58 5.65 37.10
N PRO A 331 -20.47 6.56 36.68
CA PRO A 331 -20.11 7.95 36.41
C PRO A 331 -19.55 8.66 37.64
N TYR A 332 -18.53 9.47 37.46
CA TYR A 332 -17.85 10.22 38.54
C TYR A 332 -17.27 9.28 39.62
N ALA A 333 -16.82 8.12 39.22
CA ALA A 333 -16.12 7.20 40.13
C ALA A 333 -14.88 7.89 40.72
N LEU A 334 -14.59 7.61 41.99
CA LEU A 334 -13.39 8.09 42.65
C LEU A 334 -12.27 7.10 42.40
N GLU A 335 -11.13 7.63 41.96
CA GLU A 335 -9.91 6.84 41.86
C GLU A 335 -9.33 6.53 43.24
N THR A 336 -8.61 5.44 43.29
CA THR A 336 -7.73 5.07 44.40
C THR A 336 -6.34 4.78 43.87
N GLU A 337 -5.33 4.84 44.73
CA GLU A 337 -3.99 4.47 44.35
C GLU A 337 -3.70 3.01 44.72
N HIS A 338 -2.78 2.36 43.97
CA HIS A 338 -2.30 1.05 44.36
C HIS A 338 -1.57 1.09 45.70
N THR A 339 -1.44 -0.05 46.34
CA THR A 339 -0.73 -0.20 47.61
C THR A 339 0.58 -0.95 47.40
N GLY A 340 1.58 -0.63 48.23
CA GLY A 340 2.88 -1.27 48.25
C GLY A 340 3.98 -0.44 47.56
N HIS A 341 4.76 -1.08 46.72
CA HIS A 341 5.90 -0.47 46.05
C HIS A 341 5.50 0.48 44.93
N ASN A 342 6.13 1.65 44.84
CA ASN A 342 5.86 2.57 43.76
C ASN A 342 6.36 2.04 42.40
N ILE A 343 5.67 2.43 41.33
CA ILE A 343 6.11 2.18 39.96
C ILE A 343 6.95 3.35 39.43
N TYR A 344 7.60 3.13 38.29
CA TYR A 344 8.43 4.14 37.61
C TYR A 344 7.68 4.72 36.41
N ALA A 345 8.04 5.95 36.04
CA ALA A 345 7.52 6.56 34.81
C ALA A 345 7.81 5.68 33.59
N GLY A 346 6.86 5.56 32.69
CA GLY A 346 7.01 4.74 31.49
C GLY A 346 6.70 3.25 31.67
N THR A 347 6.28 2.82 32.87
CA THR A 347 5.84 1.44 33.15
C THR A 347 4.70 1.04 32.22
N LYS A 348 4.87 -0.11 31.54
CA LYS A 348 3.86 -0.77 30.71
C LYS A 348 3.31 -2.00 31.41
N ALA A 349 2.04 -2.33 31.18
CA ALA A 349 1.39 -3.41 31.92
C ALA A 349 0.42 -4.21 31.07
N LYS A 350 0.19 -5.45 31.47
CA LYS A 350 -0.83 -6.33 30.87
C LYS A 350 -1.60 -7.10 31.94
N LEU A 351 -2.88 -7.30 31.68
CA LEU A 351 -3.72 -8.17 32.48
C LEU A 351 -3.33 -9.64 32.25
N HIS A 352 -3.09 -10.36 33.32
CA HIS A 352 -2.91 -11.82 33.22
C HIS A 352 -4.24 -12.47 32.78
N PRO A 353 -4.25 -13.47 31.88
CA PRO A 353 -5.48 -14.11 31.36
C PRO A 353 -6.42 -14.65 32.45
N SER A 354 -5.92 -14.97 33.64
CA SER A 354 -6.77 -15.33 34.77
C SER A 354 -7.67 -14.22 35.32
N GLY A 355 -7.42 -12.95 34.92
CA GLY A 355 -8.13 -11.78 35.44
C GLY A 355 -7.81 -11.42 36.91
N LYS A 356 -6.89 -12.12 37.56
CA LYS A 356 -6.54 -11.91 38.99
C LYS A 356 -5.37 -10.99 39.23
N TYR A 357 -4.48 -10.85 38.25
CA TYR A 357 -3.21 -10.17 38.38
C TYR A 357 -2.93 -9.24 37.21
N VAL A 358 -2.22 -8.16 37.51
CA VAL A 358 -1.56 -7.32 36.52
C VAL A 358 -0.06 -7.52 36.67
N TYR A 359 0.64 -7.69 35.56
CA TYR A 359 2.09 -7.65 35.51
C TYR A 359 2.53 -6.40 34.78
N SER A 360 3.57 -5.76 35.28
CA SER A 360 4.12 -4.54 34.67
C SER A 360 5.63 -4.63 34.50
N ALA A 361 6.13 -4.04 33.41
CA ALA A 361 7.56 -3.87 33.17
C ALA A 361 8.00 -2.49 33.65
N ASP A 362 8.99 -2.44 34.55
CA ASP A 362 9.60 -1.19 34.96
C ASP A 362 10.45 -0.62 33.85
N ASN A 363 10.07 0.58 33.41
CA ASN A 363 10.83 1.35 32.46
C ASN A 363 11.52 2.54 33.15
N ASN A 364 12.49 3.15 32.45
CA ASN A 364 13.26 4.30 32.95
C ASN A 364 14.07 4.06 34.25
N ILE A 365 14.31 2.80 34.58
CA ILE A 365 15.19 2.38 35.67
C ILE A 365 16.18 1.31 35.17
N SER A 366 17.33 1.21 35.85
CA SER A 366 18.33 0.17 35.57
C SER A 366 18.83 -0.43 36.88
N PRO A 367 18.78 -1.76 37.02
CA PRO A 367 18.17 -2.72 36.11
C PRO A 367 16.64 -2.54 36.04
N SER A 368 16.04 -2.89 34.88
CA SER A 368 14.58 -3.00 34.73
C SER A 368 14.09 -4.33 35.32
N ASP A 369 12.88 -4.34 35.84
CA ASP A 369 12.27 -5.51 36.44
C ASP A 369 10.82 -5.71 36.01
N ILE A 370 10.21 -6.84 36.34
CA ILE A 370 8.78 -7.11 36.17
C ILE A 370 8.14 -7.20 37.54
N GLN A 371 7.09 -6.42 37.77
CA GLN A 371 6.32 -6.39 38.99
C GLN A 371 4.97 -7.08 38.81
N LYS A 372 4.47 -7.70 39.88
CA LYS A 372 3.15 -8.35 39.93
C LYS A 372 2.25 -7.71 40.96
N PHE A 373 1.01 -7.45 40.58
CA PHE A 373 -0.03 -6.88 41.44
C PHE A 373 -1.25 -7.79 41.50
N ASP A 374 -1.79 -7.99 42.70
CA ASP A 374 -3.09 -8.62 42.94
C ASP A 374 -4.20 -7.57 42.78
N ILE A 375 -5.19 -7.86 41.94
CA ILE A 375 -6.28 -6.93 41.60
C ILE A 375 -7.65 -7.47 41.99
N GLN A 376 -7.74 -8.60 42.67
CA GLN A 376 -9.00 -9.28 42.97
C GLN A 376 -9.97 -8.48 43.87
N ASN A 377 -9.45 -7.45 44.55
CA ASN A 377 -10.25 -6.58 45.41
C ASN A 377 -10.45 -5.18 44.83
N GLY A 378 -10.16 -4.98 43.55
CA GLY A 378 -10.31 -3.71 42.82
C GLY A 378 -9.09 -2.82 42.89
N THR A 379 -8.53 -2.53 44.08
CA THR A 379 -7.27 -1.80 44.22
C THR A 379 -6.11 -2.74 43.89
N ALA A 380 -5.14 -2.31 43.07
CA ALA A 380 -3.96 -3.10 42.80
C ALA A 380 -3.06 -3.15 44.06
N ASN A 381 -2.66 -4.34 44.45
CA ASN A 381 -1.80 -4.57 45.58
C ASN A 381 -0.49 -5.20 45.11
N TYR A 382 0.63 -4.52 45.33
CA TYR A 382 1.93 -5.06 44.99
C TYR A 382 2.19 -6.36 45.76
N LEU A 383 2.62 -7.39 45.04
CA LEU A 383 2.98 -8.67 45.59
C LEU A 383 4.52 -8.83 45.69
N TYR A 384 5.19 -8.80 44.57
CA TYR A 384 6.62 -8.98 44.41
C TYR A 384 7.07 -8.63 43.00
N ASP A 385 8.37 -8.49 42.83
CA ASP A 385 9.06 -8.37 41.54
C ASP A 385 9.70 -9.70 41.12
N SER A 386 10.28 -9.73 39.90
CA SER A 386 10.98 -10.91 39.40
C SER A 386 12.17 -11.28 40.26
N PRO A 387 12.59 -12.56 40.32
CA PRO A 387 13.76 -12.97 41.08
C PRO A 387 15.11 -12.55 40.45
N TYR A 388 15.08 -11.81 39.35
CA TYR A 388 16.24 -11.45 38.55
C TYR A 388 16.50 -9.93 38.59
N HIS A 389 17.70 -9.50 38.89
CA HIS A 389 18.09 -8.09 38.95
C HIS A 389 19.20 -7.76 37.93
N GLY A 390 18.81 -7.59 36.65
CA GLY A 390 19.76 -7.27 35.58
C GLY A 390 20.30 -8.46 34.80
N ASP A 391 19.88 -9.67 35.14
CA ASP A 391 20.23 -10.89 34.41
C ASP A 391 19.58 -10.91 33.02
N TYR A 392 18.39 -10.28 32.89
CA TYR A 392 17.63 -10.18 31.66
C TYR A 392 17.13 -8.76 31.40
N ARG A 393 16.98 -8.39 30.15
CA ARG A 393 16.31 -7.13 29.76
C ARG A 393 14.80 -7.28 29.87
N MET A 394 14.18 -6.59 30.82
CA MET A 394 12.75 -6.67 31.12
C MET A 394 12.00 -5.36 30.81
N ASN A 395 12.70 -4.34 30.30
CA ASN A 395 12.10 -3.07 29.92
C ASN A 395 11.31 -3.17 28.60
N GLY A 396 10.35 -2.31 28.44
CA GLY A 396 9.48 -2.21 27.26
C GLY A 396 8.08 -2.68 27.53
N ASP A 397 7.47 -3.35 26.59
CA ASP A 397 6.14 -3.93 26.71
C ASP A 397 6.19 -5.42 27.01
N LEU A 398 5.04 -5.98 27.41
CA LEU A 398 4.83 -7.35 27.81
C LEU A 398 3.68 -7.97 27.02
N TRP A 399 3.70 -9.30 26.86
CA TRP A 399 2.60 -10.06 26.27
C TRP A 399 2.45 -11.40 27.00
N PHE A 400 1.22 -11.89 27.14
CA PHE A 400 0.97 -13.21 27.71
C PHE A 400 0.68 -14.22 26.60
N ALA A 401 1.01 -15.50 26.86
CA ALA A 401 0.38 -16.60 26.16
C ALA A 401 -1.11 -16.65 26.51
N GLU A 402 -1.96 -17.17 25.59
CA GLU A 402 -3.42 -17.24 25.80
C GLU A 402 -3.81 -18.04 27.04
N ASP A 403 -3.04 -19.10 27.35
CA ASP A 403 -3.20 -19.92 28.57
C ASP A 403 -2.74 -19.22 29.86
N GLY A 404 -2.03 -18.11 29.74
CA GLY A 404 -1.46 -17.38 30.85
C GLY A 404 -0.23 -18.04 31.50
N GLU A 405 0.31 -19.12 30.95
CA GLU A 405 1.44 -19.84 31.57
C GLU A 405 2.80 -19.20 31.27
N ARG A 406 2.87 -18.29 30.27
CA ARG A 406 4.11 -17.60 29.87
C ARG A 406 3.90 -16.12 29.63
N LEU A 407 4.96 -15.39 29.94
CA LEU A 407 5.11 -13.96 29.73
C LEU A 407 6.27 -13.70 28.77
N PHE A 408 6.00 -12.97 27.70
CA PHE A 408 6.97 -12.55 26.69
C PHE A 408 7.36 -11.09 26.91
N THR A 409 8.64 -10.77 26.72
CA THR A 409 9.15 -9.40 26.86
C THR A 409 9.59 -8.83 25.51
N ARG A 410 9.70 -7.51 25.44
CA ARG A 410 10.23 -6.78 24.28
C ARG A 410 11.62 -7.28 23.82
N SER A 411 12.43 -7.79 24.71
CA SER A 411 13.76 -8.34 24.37
C SER A 411 13.72 -9.74 23.76
N GLY A 412 12.53 -10.40 23.74
CA GLY A 412 12.38 -11.79 23.36
C GLY A 412 12.61 -12.78 24.50
N THR A 413 12.93 -12.31 25.71
CA THR A 413 13.03 -13.19 26.89
C THR A 413 11.65 -13.66 27.30
N VAL A 414 11.53 -14.94 27.68
CA VAL A 414 10.28 -15.59 28.08
C VAL A 414 10.39 -16.06 29.51
N PHE A 415 9.36 -15.78 30.30
CA PHE A 415 9.25 -16.23 31.69
C PHE A 415 8.00 -17.08 31.88
N LYS A 416 8.04 -18.03 32.81
CA LYS A 416 6.85 -18.71 33.31
C LYS A 416 6.06 -17.78 34.21
N THR A 417 4.76 -17.97 34.25
CA THR A 417 3.87 -17.34 35.22
C THR A 417 3.28 -18.37 36.17
N SER A 418 3.03 -18.00 37.39
CA SER A 418 2.49 -18.90 38.42
C SER A 418 1.82 -18.10 39.53
N GLU A 419 0.85 -18.72 40.20
CA GLU A 419 0.30 -18.22 41.48
C GLU A 419 1.27 -18.45 42.65
N VAL A 420 2.25 -19.34 42.49
CA VAL A 420 3.27 -19.65 43.51
C VAL A 420 4.51 -18.79 43.23
N GLN A 421 4.82 -17.82 44.11
CA GLN A 421 5.90 -16.88 43.96
C GLN A 421 7.24 -17.51 43.54
N SER A 422 7.62 -18.63 44.17
CA SER A 422 8.93 -19.28 43.86
C SER A 422 8.97 -19.95 42.47
N GLN A 423 7.85 -19.99 41.74
CA GLN A 423 7.72 -20.55 40.40
C GLN A 423 7.32 -19.48 39.38
N ASP A 424 7.01 -18.27 39.86
CA ASP A 424 6.57 -17.16 39.02
C ASP A 424 7.75 -16.37 38.48
N MET A 425 7.60 -15.84 37.28
CA MET A 425 8.63 -15.08 36.54
C MET A 425 9.97 -15.82 36.42
N ILE A 426 9.95 -17.16 36.41
CA ILE A 426 11.16 -17.97 36.21
C ILE A 426 11.48 -18.05 34.72
N TYR A 427 12.74 -17.83 34.36
CA TYR A 427 13.22 -17.91 32.98
C TYR A 427 12.78 -19.21 32.28
N ASN A 428 12.18 -19.08 31.10
CA ASN A 428 11.62 -20.16 30.32
C ASN A 428 12.14 -20.23 28.88
N GLY A 429 13.08 -19.38 28.52
CA GLY A 429 13.68 -19.39 27.19
C GLY A 429 13.83 -17.99 26.59
N THR A 430 14.34 -17.95 25.36
CA THR A 430 14.52 -16.71 24.62
C THR A 430 14.18 -16.94 23.16
N ILE A 431 13.37 -16.06 22.59
CA ILE A 431 13.11 -16.00 21.14
C ILE A 431 14.36 -15.37 20.50
N THR A 432 15.00 -16.09 19.58
CA THR A 432 16.13 -15.55 18.83
C THR A 432 15.62 -14.64 17.73
N LEU A 433 15.69 -13.32 17.95
CA LEU A 433 15.24 -12.32 16.98
C LEU A 433 16.25 -12.22 15.84
N GLU A 434 15.75 -12.09 14.59
CA GLU A 434 16.59 -11.94 13.41
C GLU A 434 17.22 -10.53 13.35
N GLY A 435 18.52 -10.45 13.18
CA GLY A 435 19.29 -9.21 13.02
C GLY A 435 19.85 -8.67 14.33
N ASN A 436 20.72 -7.65 14.21
CA ASN A 436 21.32 -6.97 15.36
C ASN A 436 20.42 -5.85 15.86
N TYR A 437 20.41 -5.60 17.17
CA TYR A 437 19.65 -4.51 17.81
C TYR A 437 18.14 -4.58 17.54
N ARG A 438 17.59 -5.77 17.31
CA ARG A 438 16.16 -5.97 17.12
C ARG A 438 15.46 -6.17 18.46
N THR A 439 14.27 -5.60 18.56
CA THR A 439 13.35 -5.81 19.67
C THR A 439 11.95 -6.08 19.12
N VAL A 440 11.12 -6.73 19.91
CA VAL A 440 9.72 -6.95 19.59
C VAL A 440 8.98 -5.62 19.70
N ALA A 441 8.35 -5.18 18.61
CA ALA A 441 7.45 -4.03 18.62
C ALA A 441 6.07 -4.46 19.08
N TRP A 442 5.60 -5.61 18.60
CA TRP A 442 4.36 -6.26 19.05
C TRP A 442 4.45 -7.77 18.90
N LEU A 443 3.74 -8.48 19.77
CA LEU A 443 3.63 -9.94 19.77
C LEU A 443 2.17 -10.34 20.01
N ASP A 444 1.69 -11.33 19.27
CA ASP A 444 0.46 -12.04 19.57
C ASP A 444 0.72 -13.55 19.47
N GLN A 445 -0.02 -14.32 20.25
CA GLN A 445 0.07 -15.77 20.29
C GLN A 445 -1.28 -16.37 19.94
N LEU A 446 -1.27 -17.47 19.21
CA LEU A 446 -2.45 -18.24 18.85
C LEU A 446 -2.26 -19.72 19.23
N ASP A 447 -2.93 -20.13 20.30
CA ASP A 447 -2.89 -21.52 20.79
C ASP A 447 -3.36 -22.52 19.74
N LEU A 448 -4.39 -22.16 18.99
CA LEU A 448 -4.97 -23.02 17.93
C LEU A 448 -3.92 -23.53 16.94
N LYS A 449 -2.89 -22.75 16.67
CA LYS A 449 -1.79 -23.10 15.74
C LYS A 449 -0.48 -23.40 16.43
N ASN A 450 -0.39 -23.15 17.72
CA ASN A 450 0.85 -23.22 18.48
C ASN A 450 1.93 -22.26 17.89
N GLU A 451 1.52 -21.05 17.55
CA GLU A 451 2.35 -20.05 16.87
C GLU A 451 2.39 -18.71 17.63
N LEU A 452 3.57 -18.07 17.55
CA LEU A 452 3.78 -16.68 17.93
C LEU A 452 3.97 -15.85 16.66
N TYR A 453 3.29 -14.73 16.60
CA TYR A 453 3.42 -13.74 15.50
C TYR A 453 4.06 -12.48 16.04
N LEU A 454 5.18 -12.09 15.46
CA LEU A 454 5.95 -10.95 15.91
C LEU A 454 6.16 -9.95 14.79
N VAL A 455 6.07 -8.67 15.12
CA VAL A 455 6.66 -7.60 14.33
C VAL A 455 7.82 -7.00 15.12
N LEU A 456 8.91 -6.70 14.42
CA LEU A 456 10.16 -6.26 15.04
C LEU A 456 10.44 -4.81 14.67
N GLN A 457 11.16 -4.15 15.57
CA GLN A 457 11.74 -2.82 15.32
C GLN A 457 13.24 -2.84 15.58
N GLU A 458 13.94 -1.89 14.98
CA GLU A 458 15.34 -1.64 15.28
C GLU A 458 15.49 -0.66 16.45
N ASP A 459 16.23 -1.08 17.47
CA ASP A 459 16.54 -0.26 18.65
C ASP A 459 17.95 0.37 18.48
N SER A 460 18.10 1.17 17.40
CA SER A 460 19.37 1.80 17.02
C SER A 460 19.33 3.31 17.19
N TRP A 461 20.40 3.88 17.77
CA TRP A 461 20.55 5.32 17.97
C TRP A 461 20.91 6.09 16.67
N TYR A 462 21.31 5.40 15.60
CA TYR A 462 21.91 6.03 14.43
C TYR A 462 21.08 5.95 13.14
N ASN A 463 20.32 4.88 12.95
CA ASN A 463 19.41 4.70 11.80
C ASN A 463 18.31 3.73 12.18
N GLU A 464 17.08 4.18 12.17
CA GLU A 464 15.93 3.32 12.33
C GLU A 464 15.59 2.71 10.96
N SER A 465 16.03 1.47 10.72
CA SER A 465 15.61 0.75 9.50
C SER A 465 14.23 0.14 9.70
N ILE A 466 13.40 0.22 8.67
CA ILE A 466 12.10 -0.45 8.65
C ILE A 466 12.33 -1.97 8.57
N VAL A 467 11.55 -2.73 9.36
CA VAL A 467 11.54 -4.20 9.36
C VAL A 467 10.17 -4.67 8.86
N PRO A 468 9.96 -4.72 7.52
CA PRO A 468 8.64 -4.89 6.94
C PRO A 468 8.22 -6.37 6.89
N TYR A 469 8.32 -7.07 8.01
CA TYR A 469 8.01 -8.51 8.09
C TYR A 469 7.17 -8.84 9.31
N VAL A 470 6.28 -9.81 9.14
CA VAL A 470 5.73 -10.60 10.25
C VAL A 470 6.57 -11.86 10.38
N TYR A 471 7.06 -12.12 11.58
CA TYR A 471 7.84 -13.32 11.93
C TYR A 471 6.94 -14.32 12.64
N VAL A 472 7.11 -15.59 12.33
CA VAL A 472 6.37 -16.69 12.94
C VAL A 472 7.33 -17.62 13.66
N TYR A 473 7.03 -17.89 14.90
CA TYR A 473 7.77 -18.84 15.74
C TYR A 473 6.82 -19.89 16.31
N ASN A 474 7.36 -21.06 16.57
CA ASN A 474 6.62 -22.07 17.33
C ASN A 474 6.50 -21.63 18.80
N SER A 475 5.29 -21.62 19.34
CA SER A 475 5.07 -21.10 20.69
C SER A 475 5.64 -22.01 21.79
N ASP A 476 5.71 -23.34 21.60
CA ASP A 476 6.20 -24.27 22.60
C ASP A 476 7.72 -24.18 22.83
N ASN A 477 8.46 -24.25 21.72
CA ASN A 477 9.92 -24.35 21.75
C ASN A 477 10.66 -23.08 21.32
N LEU A 478 9.93 -22.02 20.96
CA LEU A 478 10.43 -20.71 20.57
C LEU A 478 11.31 -20.74 19.30
N SER A 479 11.21 -21.80 18.49
CA SER A 479 11.98 -21.91 17.24
C SER A 479 11.34 -21.09 16.14
N TYR A 480 12.20 -20.45 15.32
CA TYR A 480 11.78 -19.76 14.12
C TYR A 480 11.13 -20.75 13.12
N ILE A 481 9.99 -20.38 12.57
CA ILE A 481 9.29 -21.13 11.52
C ILE A 481 9.50 -20.44 10.18
N THR A 482 9.02 -19.20 10.05
CA THR A 482 9.07 -18.45 8.79
C THR A 482 8.90 -16.94 9.04
N LYS A 483 9.00 -16.16 7.98
CA LYS A 483 8.58 -14.75 7.96
C LYS A 483 7.91 -14.40 6.64
N ARG A 484 7.02 -13.44 6.66
CA ARG A 484 6.37 -12.89 5.47
C ARG A 484 6.62 -11.41 5.35
N LYS A 485 7.08 -10.97 4.17
CA LYS A 485 7.19 -9.54 3.87
C LYS A 485 5.77 -8.96 3.76
N LEU A 486 5.57 -7.83 4.42
CA LEU A 486 4.36 -7.03 4.28
C LEU A 486 4.38 -6.32 2.92
N GLU A 487 3.21 -6.07 2.38
CA GLU A 487 3.08 -5.37 1.11
C GLU A 487 3.56 -3.92 1.24
N ASP A 488 4.43 -3.50 0.33
CA ASP A 488 4.87 -2.11 0.23
C ASP A 488 3.67 -1.22 -0.15
N TYR A 489 3.72 0.05 0.24
CA TYR A 489 2.75 1.05 -0.22
C TYR A 489 3.19 1.59 -1.57
N SER A 490 2.25 1.76 -2.48
CA SER A 490 2.49 2.34 -3.79
C SER A 490 1.92 3.76 -3.85
N VAL A 491 2.70 4.68 -4.42
CA VAL A 491 2.32 6.08 -4.61
C VAL A 491 2.55 6.45 -6.05
N VAL A 492 1.56 7.02 -6.71
CA VAL A 492 1.70 7.54 -8.07
C VAL A 492 2.38 8.92 -8.00
N ASP A 493 3.56 9.04 -8.59
CA ASP A 493 4.30 10.31 -8.74
C ASP A 493 4.50 10.60 -10.22
N GLY A 494 3.62 11.41 -10.79
CA GLY A 494 3.56 11.66 -12.23
C GLY A 494 3.19 10.41 -13.03
N GLU A 495 4.11 9.90 -13.85
CA GLU A 495 3.95 8.67 -14.64
C GLU A 495 4.60 7.44 -13.97
N GLU A 496 5.26 7.63 -12.83
CA GLU A 496 5.97 6.56 -12.12
C GLU A 496 5.20 6.09 -10.88
N ILE A 497 5.41 4.84 -10.48
CA ILE A 497 4.92 4.29 -9.22
C ILE A 497 6.10 4.10 -8.28
N VAL A 498 6.09 4.82 -7.17
CA VAL A 498 7.11 4.74 -6.12
C VAL A 498 6.61 3.84 -5.00
N PHE A 499 7.47 2.96 -4.51
CA PHE A 499 7.14 2.02 -3.44
C PHE A 499 7.81 2.42 -2.13
N TYR A 500 7.04 2.38 -1.04
CA TYR A 500 7.49 2.63 0.32
C TYR A 500 7.28 1.40 1.18
N GLU A 501 8.30 0.99 1.93
CA GLU A 501 8.20 -0.16 2.82
C GLU A 501 7.16 0.08 3.92
N ALA A 502 6.37 -0.95 4.22
CA ALA A 502 5.40 -0.91 5.30
C ALA A 502 6.10 -1.11 6.66
N LYS A 503 6.14 -0.08 7.51
CA LYS A 503 6.59 -0.21 8.91
C LYS A 503 5.47 -0.79 9.76
N PRO A 504 5.58 -2.01 10.28
CA PRO A 504 4.57 -2.59 11.16
C PRO A 504 4.68 -2.03 12.58
N TYR A 505 3.53 -1.86 13.23
CA TYR A 505 3.40 -1.42 14.63
C TYR A 505 2.72 -2.48 15.47
N PHE A 506 1.65 -3.11 14.96
CA PHE A 506 0.86 -4.11 15.68
C PHE A 506 0.61 -5.33 14.78
N VAL A 507 0.53 -6.50 15.37
CA VAL A 507 0.09 -7.73 14.71
C VAL A 507 -0.86 -8.49 15.62
N PHE A 508 -1.99 -8.94 15.06
CA PHE A 508 -3.00 -9.70 15.77
C PHE A 508 -3.43 -10.91 14.94
N ALA A 509 -3.47 -12.05 15.56
CA ALA A 509 -3.96 -13.29 14.94
C ALA A 509 -5.47 -13.40 15.14
N ARG A 510 -6.20 -13.57 14.06
CA ARG A 510 -7.64 -13.87 14.12
C ARG A 510 -7.88 -15.15 14.91
N SER A 511 -8.88 -15.16 15.79
CA SER A 511 -9.15 -16.29 16.71
C SER A 511 -9.37 -17.62 15.99
N ASN A 512 -9.88 -17.59 14.75
CA ASN A 512 -10.08 -18.80 13.93
C ASN A 512 -8.80 -19.27 13.20
N GLY A 513 -7.69 -18.55 13.31
CA GLY A 513 -6.40 -18.88 12.74
C GLY A 513 -6.29 -18.73 11.22
N THR A 514 -7.18 -18.01 10.56
CA THR A 514 -7.15 -17.87 9.09
C THR A 514 -6.37 -16.66 8.62
N GLN A 515 -6.31 -15.60 9.42
CA GLN A 515 -5.76 -14.29 9.02
C GLN A 515 -4.97 -13.65 10.16
N LEU A 516 -4.07 -12.76 9.77
CA LEU A 516 -3.41 -11.79 10.65
C LEU A 516 -3.84 -10.40 10.26
N TYR A 517 -4.05 -9.53 11.23
CA TYR A 517 -4.27 -8.11 11.06
C TYR A 517 -2.98 -7.38 11.46
N VAL A 518 -2.36 -6.70 10.51
CA VAL A 518 -1.12 -5.97 10.76
C VAL A 518 -1.37 -4.48 10.53
N ILE A 519 -1.27 -3.68 11.58
CA ILE A 519 -1.33 -2.22 11.46
C ILE A 519 0.04 -1.72 11.06
N THR A 520 0.10 -1.04 9.92
CA THR A 520 1.34 -0.57 9.29
C THR A 520 1.28 0.90 8.95
N LYS A 521 2.47 1.52 8.76
CA LYS A 521 2.61 2.91 8.31
C LYS A 521 3.58 3.00 7.13
N ALA A 522 3.23 3.81 6.12
CA ALA A 522 4.08 4.20 5.00
C ALA A 522 4.94 5.42 5.38
N VAL A 523 6.01 5.22 6.12
CA VAL A 523 6.83 6.31 6.66
C VAL A 523 7.47 7.11 5.52
N GLY A 524 7.21 8.43 5.51
CA GLY A 524 7.84 9.36 4.55
C GLY A 524 7.26 9.27 3.12
N SER A 525 6.12 8.62 2.94
CA SER A 525 5.47 8.48 1.63
C SER A 525 4.81 9.77 1.13
N GLY A 526 4.44 10.67 2.03
CA GLY A 526 3.65 11.86 1.70
C GLY A 526 2.20 11.58 1.32
N LEU A 527 1.71 10.35 1.54
CA LEU A 527 0.30 10.01 1.39
C LEU A 527 -0.56 10.84 2.35
N ALA A 528 -1.76 11.21 1.93
CA ALA A 528 -2.74 11.87 2.81
C ALA A 528 -3.11 10.99 4.01
N HIS A 529 -3.06 9.67 3.81
CA HIS A 529 -3.30 8.65 4.83
C HIS A 529 -2.15 7.65 4.77
N GLU A 530 -1.26 7.68 5.76
CA GLU A 530 -0.06 6.84 5.78
C GLU A 530 -0.28 5.50 6.50
N TRP A 531 -1.38 5.33 7.23
CA TRP A 531 -1.67 4.15 8.01
C TRP A 531 -2.65 3.21 7.29
N ALA A 532 -2.46 1.91 7.49
CA ALA A 532 -3.36 0.88 6.96
C ALA A 532 -3.40 -0.37 7.84
N ILE A 533 -4.49 -1.11 7.73
CA ILE A 533 -4.57 -2.50 8.16
C ILE A 533 -4.24 -3.36 6.94
N GLN A 534 -3.20 -4.18 7.03
CA GLN A 534 -2.93 -5.25 6.08
C GLN A 534 -3.53 -6.55 6.61
N ILE A 535 -4.35 -7.19 5.79
CA ILE A 535 -4.92 -8.49 6.07
C ILE A 535 -4.02 -9.53 5.42
N VAL A 536 -3.37 -10.34 6.24
CA VAL A 536 -2.37 -11.32 5.80
C VAL A 536 -2.91 -12.73 6.07
N ASP A 537 -2.93 -13.61 5.07
CA ASP A 537 -3.26 -15.01 5.30
C ASP A 537 -2.25 -15.64 6.26
N SER A 538 -2.74 -16.33 7.26
CA SER A 538 -1.89 -16.99 8.26
C SER A 538 -1.35 -18.35 7.78
N THR A 539 -1.71 -18.80 6.58
CA THR A 539 -1.08 -19.95 5.91
C THR A 539 0.16 -19.43 5.17
N PHE A 540 1.31 -19.71 5.73
CA PHE A 540 2.60 -19.40 5.11
C PHE A 540 3.05 -20.63 4.31
N GLU A 541 2.88 -20.61 2.96
CA GLU A 541 3.50 -21.58 2.04
C GLU A 541 4.93 -21.18 1.69
#